data_69a098bc6f4d86768613434dbbd26b60
#
_entry.id   69a098bc6f4d86768613434dbbd26b60
#
_cell.length_a   1.000
_cell.length_b   1.000
_cell.length_c   1.000
_cell.angle_alpha   90.00
_cell.angle_beta   90.00
_cell.angle_gamma   90.00
#
_symmetry.space_group_name_H-M   'P 1'
#
loop_
_entity.id
_entity.type
_entity.pdbx_description
1 polymer ?
#
loop_
_entity_poly.entity_id
_entity_poly.type
_entity_poly.pdbx_seq_one_letter_code
_entity_poly.pdbx_strand_id
1 'polypeptide(L)'
;MNRWLTVLALATSMAVAGCSIATPGESAGSTASSAPTAAAVSPLLTVHKSPTCGCCALWVDHVKASGFRAEIQLANDIEPVKRRVGVPAGYGSCHTAEAEGYFIEGHVPASDIRRLLKERPDALGLTVPGMPMGSPGMEVPSGEVRPYTVFLVHKDGTVSPFSEHGPR
;
A
#
# COMPACT_ATOMS: atom_id res chain seq x y z
N MET A 1 -0.26 -48.05 20.97
CA MET A 1 -0.54 -49.44 20.57
C MET A 1 -1.15 -49.40 19.19
N ASN A 2 -0.72 -50.28 18.26
CA ASN A 2 -1.04 -50.46 16.83
C ASN A 2 -0.17 -49.57 15.89
N ARG A 3 0.97 -50.03 15.38
CA ARG A 3 1.51 -51.18 14.60
C ARG A 3 0.65 -51.51 13.38
N TRP A 4 1.33 -51.70 12.27
CA TRP A 4 1.06 -52.36 10.97
C TRP A 4 1.23 -51.41 9.79
N LEU A 5 1.90 -51.69 8.66
CA LEU A 5 2.83 -52.74 8.22
C LEU A 5 3.52 -52.23 6.95
N THR A 6 4.77 -52.57 6.82
CA THR A 6 5.61 -52.49 5.61
C THR A 6 5.07 -53.37 4.47
N VAL A 7 5.09 -52.85 3.25
CA VAL A 7 5.09 -53.66 2.05
C VAL A 7 6.22 -53.24 1.13
N LEU A 8 7.19 -54.13 1.05
CA LEU A 8 8.31 -54.13 0.09
C LEU A 8 7.79 -54.82 -1.20
N ALA A 9 7.99 -54.22 -2.34
CA ALA A 9 7.90 -54.95 -3.63
C ALA A 9 9.08 -54.58 -4.51
N LEU A 10 9.93 -55.61 -4.71
CA LEU A 10 11.03 -55.68 -5.67
C LEU A 10 10.50 -56.09 -7.07
N ALA A 11 11.34 -55.83 -8.01
CA ALA A 11 11.45 -56.41 -9.38
C ALA A 11 11.03 -55.43 -10.49
N THR A 12 11.68 -55.30 -11.63
CA THR A 12 12.79 -56.00 -12.29
C THR A 12 13.27 -55.12 -13.46
N SER A 13 14.56 -55.18 -13.74
CA SER A 13 15.24 -54.59 -14.87
C SER A 13 14.75 -55.14 -16.21
N MET A 14 14.63 -54.25 -17.22
CA MET A 14 14.81 -54.64 -18.63
C MET A 14 15.54 -53.51 -19.37
N ALA A 15 16.76 -53.83 -19.75
CA ALA A 15 17.57 -53.05 -20.67
C ALA A 15 17.11 -53.38 -22.12
N VAL A 16 16.80 -52.35 -22.88
CA VAL A 16 16.70 -52.47 -24.34
C VAL A 16 17.63 -51.44 -24.95
N ALA A 17 18.69 -51.92 -25.53
CA ALA A 17 19.58 -51.15 -26.42
C ALA A 17 18.86 -50.94 -27.75
N GLY A 18 18.71 -49.69 -28.17
CA GLY A 18 18.14 -49.30 -29.47
C GLY A 18 18.96 -48.20 -30.08
N CYS A 19 19.53 -48.47 -31.24
CA CYS A 19 20.46 -47.69 -32.04
C CYS A 19 20.04 -46.27 -32.36
N SER A 20 21.08 -45.44 -32.43
CA SER A 20 21.15 -44.08 -32.99
C SER A 20 20.55 -43.96 -34.39
N ILE A 21 19.77 -42.91 -34.60
CA ILE A 21 19.72 -42.20 -35.86
C ILE A 21 19.75 -40.70 -35.52
N ALA A 22 20.86 -40.04 -35.87
CA ALA A 22 21.00 -38.58 -35.81
C ALA A 22 20.26 -37.99 -37.01
N THR A 23 19.29 -37.10 -36.73
CA THR A 23 18.77 -36.16 -37.71
C THR A 23 19.18 -34.73 -37.27
N PRO A 24 19.77 -33.92 -38.16
CA PRO A 24 20.17 -32.56 -37.83
C PRO A 24 19.02 -31.60 -37.89
N GLY A 25 18.94 -30.78 -36.84
CA GLY A 25 18.51 -29.39 -36.91
C GLY A 25 17.06 -29.08 -37.19
N GLU A 26 16.38 -28.70 -36.13
CA GLU A 26 15.44 -27.57 -36.26
C GLU A 26 15.56 -26.76 -34.96
N SER A 27 16.27 -25.63 -35.09
CA SER A 27 16.38 -24.62 -34.04
C SER A 27 15.01 -23.93 -33.93
N ALA A 28 14.13 -24.50 -33.13
CA ALA A 28 12.90 -23.82 -32.74
C ALA A 28 13.28 -22.67 -31.81
N GLY A 29 13.38 -21.48 -32.40
CA GLY A 29 13.49 -20.23 -31.67
C GLY A 29 12.33 -20.12 -30.68
N SER A 30 12.64 -20.28 -29.42
CA SER A 30 11.74 -19.97 -28.31
C SER A 30 11.50 -18.47 -28.32
N THR A 31 10.49 -18.02 -29.03
CA THR A 31 9.97 -16.66 -28.87
C THR A 31 9.38 -16.59 -27.48
N ALA A 32 10.20 -16.10 -26.53
CA ALA A 32 9.68 -15.69 -25.25
C ALA A 32 8.65 -14.58 -25.50
N SER A 33 7.38 -14.97 -25.49
CA SER A 33 6.25 -14.03 -25.49
C SER A 33 6.33 -13.25 -24.18
N SER A 34 6.97 -12.07 -24.24
CA SER A 34 6.87 -11.08 -23.18
C SER A 34 5.42 -10.63 -23.14
N ALA A 35 4.65 -11.20 -22.22
CA ALA A 35 3.34 -10.68 -21.89
C ALA A 35 3.49 -9.17 -21.59
N PRO A 36 2.63 -8.30 -22.13
CA PRO A 36 2.68 -6.89 -21.81
C PRO A 36 2.48 -6.76 -20.30
N THR A 37 3.50 -6.25 -19.60
CA THR A 37 3.36 -5.81 -18.22
C THR A 37 2.26 -4.76 -18.22
N ALA A 38 1.09 -5.10 -17.72
CA ALA A 38 0.00 -4.14 -17.53
C ALA A 38 0.61 -2.97 -16.75
N ALA A 39 0.67 -1.79 -17.37
CA ALA A 39 1.14 -0.59 -16.71
C ALA A 39 0.31 -0.44 -15.43
N ALA A 40 0.96 -0.57 -14.28
CA ALA A 40 0.27 -0.48 -13.00
C ALA A 40 -0.39 0.89 -12.92
N VAL A 41 -1.74 0.89 -12.97
CA VAL A 41 -2.50 2.13 -12.86
C VAL A 41 -2.19 2.73 -11.50
N SER A 42 -1.66 3.97 -11.49
CA SER A 42 -1.35 4.67 -10.24
C SER A 42 -2.59 4.76 -9.37
N PRO A 43 -2.51 4.40 -8.07
CA PRO A 43 -3.66 4.45 -7.17
C PRO A 43 -4.25 5.86 -7.12
N LEU A 44 -5.58 5.94 -7.11
CA LEU A 44 -6.33 7.18 -7.01
C LEU A 44 -6.65 7.50 -5.55
N LEU A 45 -6.36 8.72 -5.13
CA LEU A 45 -6.76 9.31 -3.87
C LEU A 45 -7.90 10.31 -4.11
N THR A 46 -9.07 10.11 -3.52
CA THR A 46 -10.13 11.11 -3.47
C THR A 46 -9.95 11.95 -2.21
N VAL A 47 -9.53 13.22 -2.35
CA VAL A 47 -9.10 14.07 -1.24
C VAL A 47 -10.15 15.09 -0.88
N HIS A 48 -10.74 14.98 0.31
CA HIS A 48 -11.72 15.92 0.86
C HIS A 48 -11.00 16.97 1.72
N LYS A 49 -11.06 18.23 1.33
CA LYS A 49 -10.38 19.34 2.02
C LYS A 49 -11.17 20.66 1.92
N SER A 50 -10.89 21.58 2.86
CA SER A 50 -11.37 22.94 2.75
C SER A 50 -10.74 23.66 1.55
N PRO A 51 -11.48 24.54 0.85
CA PRO A 51 -10.94 25.38 -0.23
C PRO A 51 -9.72 26.20 0.20
N THR A 52 -9.71 26.66 1.45
CA THR A 52 -8.69 27.57 2.00
C THR A 52 -7.53 26.84 2.70
N CYS A 53 -7.53 25.51 2.78
CA CYS A 53 -6.47 24.75 3.41
C CYS A 53 -5.22 24.69 2.53
N GLY A 54 -4.22 25.54 2.81
CA GLY A 54 -2.95 25.59 2.07
C GLY A 54 -2.08 24.37 2.26
N CYS A 55 -1.87 23.92 3.52
CA CYS A 55 -1.06 22.74 3.82
C CYS A 55 -1.65 21.45 3.21
N CYS A 56 -2.98 21.37 3.11
CA CYS A 56 -3.63 20.26 2.42
C CYS A 56 -3.30 20.25 0.91
N ALA A 57 -3.17 21.42 0.28
CA ALA A 57 -2.77 21.50 -1.12
C ALA A 57 -1.33 21.00 -1.30
N LEU A 58 -0.40 21.40 -0.42
CA LEU A 58 0.98 20.94 -0.43
C LEU A 58 1.07 19.42 -0.21
N TRP A 59 0.23 18.85 0.66
CA TRP A 59 0.15 17.38 0.80
C TRP A 59 -0.34 16.70 -0.48
N VAL A 60 -1.32 17.27 -1.18
CA VAL A 60 -1.77 16.76 -2.48
C VAL A 60 -0.63 16.77 -3.49
N ASP A 61 0.18 17.83 -3.52
CA ASP A 61 1.35 17.92 -4.40
C ASP A 61 2.39 16.85 -4.04
N HIS A 62 2.63 16.60 -2.75
CA HIS A 62 3.51 15.53 -2.26
C HIS A 62 3.07 14.14 -2.76
N VAL A 63 1.80 13.78 -2.64
CA VAL A 63 1.33 12.46 -3.09
C VAL A 63 1.35 12.34 -4.61
N LYS A 64 1.05 13.42 -5.35
CA LYS A 64 1.18 13.45 -6.81
C LYS A 64 2.63 13.29 -7.26
N ALA A 65 3.56 14.03 -6.67
CA ALA A 65 4.99 13.90 -6.93
C ALA A 65 5.52 12.49 -6.61
N SER A 66 4.85 11.81 -5.69
CA SER A 66 5.11 10.42 -5.33
C SER A 66 4.44 9.40 -6.23
N GLY A 67 3.77 9.80 -7.32
CA GLY A 67 3.18 8.90 -8.31
C GLY A 67 1.75 8.45 -8.04
N PHE A 68 1.05 9.06 -7.06
CA PHE A 68 -0.39 8.87 -6.89
C PHE A 68 -1.18 9.79 -7.83
N ARG A 69 -2.36 9.38 -8.22
CA ARG A 69 -3.38 10.26 -8.77
C ARG A 69 -4.17 10.86 -7.61
N ALA A 70 -4.59 12.12 -7.73
CA ALA A 70 -5.41 12.74 -6.70
C ALA A 70 -6.53 13.57 -7.32
N GLU A 71 -7.76 13.30 -6.92
CA GLU A 71 -8.96 14.07 -7.22
C GLU A 71 -9.40 14.82 -5.96
N ILE A 72 -9.64 16.14 -6.09
CA ILE A 72 -9.95 17.01 -4.95
C ILE A 72 -11.45 17.24 -4.89
N GLN A 73 -12.02 16.96 -3.73
CA GLN A 73 -13.40 17.26 -3.35
C GLN A 73 -13.38 18.39 -2.31
N LEU A 74 -13.80 19.59 -2.75
CA LEU A 74 -13.83 20.75 -1.87
C LEU A 74 -15.10 20.75 -1.03
N ALA A 75 -14.94 20.91 0.28
CA ALA A 75 -16.03 21.06 1.23
C ALA A 75 -15.62 22.00 2.38
N ASN A 76 -16.51 22.87 2.82
CA ASN A 76 -16.26 23.75 3.97
C ASN A 76 -16.31 22.97 5.30
N ASP A 77 -17.08 21.88 5.34
CA ASP A 77 -17.15 20.95 6.46
C ASP A 77 -16.85 19.54 5.96
N ILE A 78 -15.76 18.95 6.46
CA ILE A 78 -15.33 17.59 6.14
C ILE A 78 -15.66 16.58 7.26
N GLU A 79 -16.25 17.03 8.38
CA GLU A 79 -16.64 16.15 9.48
C GLU A 79 -17.63 15.04 9.08
N PRO A 80 -18.60 15.26 8.17
CA PRO A 80 -19.43 14.18 7.66
C PRO A 80 -18.64 13.06 6.98
N VAL A 81 -17.57 13.43 6.24
CA VAL A 81 -16.66 12.46 5.59
C VAL A 81 -15.90 11.66 6.64
N LYS A 82 -15.28 12.33 7.63
CA LYS A 82 -14.53 11.69 8.71
C LYS A 82 -15.40 10.67 9.48
N ARG A 83 -16.61 11.06 9.82
CA ARG A 83 -17.56 10.14 10.50
C ARG A 83 -17.92 8.94 9.62
N ARG A 84 -18.16 9.17 8.33
CA ARG A 84 -18.52 8.10 7.38
C ARG A 84 -17.42 7.07 7.22
N VAL A 85 -16.15 7.50 7.14
CA VAL A 85 -15.02 6.60 6.96
C VAL A 85 -14.48 6.03 8.27
N GLY A 86 -14.96 6.51 9.42
CA GLY A 86 -14.61 5.97 10.73
C GLY A 86 -13.34 6.54 11.35
N VAL A 87 -13.01 7.82 11.08
CA VAL A 87 -11.91 8.50 11.79
C VAL A 87 -12.24 8.60 13.26
N PRO A 88 -11.43 8.03 14.19
CA PRO A 88 -11.73 8.05 15.62
C PRO A 88 -11.64 9.45 16.22
N ALA A 89 -12.41 9.72 17.27
CA ALA A 89 -12.32 10.98 18.01
C ALA A 89 -10.90 11.19 18.56
N GLY A 90 -10.35 12.39 18.37
CA GLY A 90 -8.98 12.74 18.76
C GLY A 90 -7.90 12.36 17.76
N TYR A 91 -8.25 11.66 16.68
CA TYR A 91 -7.31 11.25 15.62
C TYR A 91 -7.53 11.99 14.30
N GLY A 92 -8.32 13.05 14.31
CA GLY A 92 -8.57 13.88 13.13
C GLY A 92 -7.45 14.85 12.77
N SER A 93 -7.46 15.31 11.52
CA SER A 93 -6.57 16.30 10.95
C SER A 93 -7.33 17.25 10.01
N CYS A 94 -6.63 17.98 9.13
CA CYS A 94 -7.22 19.02 8.28
C CYS A 94 -7.81 18.53 6.97
N HIS A 95 -7.59 17.28 6.57
CA HIS A 95 -8.17 16.67 5.38
C HIS A 95 -8.30 15.16 5.53
N THR A 96 -9.15 14.57 4.72
CA THR A 96 -9.36 13.12 4.64
C THR A 96 -9.28 12.69 3.18
N ALA A 97 -8.49 11.66 2.87
CA ALA A 97 -8.50 11.04 1.55
C ALA A 97 -9.01 9.60 1.64
N GLU A 98 -9.49 9.10 0.50
CA GLU A 98 -9.93 7.71 0.35
C GLU A 98 -9.18 7.06 -0.79
N ALA A 99 -8.68 5.83 -0.59
CA ALA A 99 -7.98 5.05 -1.58
C ALA A 99 -8.23 3.55 -1.38
N GLU A 100 -8.74 2.88 -2.39
CA GLU A 100 -8.92 1.41 -2.43
C GLU A 100 -9.59 0.82 -1.17
N GLY A 101 -10.56 1.54 -0.60
CA GLY A 101 -11.33 1.12 0.58
C GLY A 101 -10.72 1.52 1.94
N TYR A 102 -9.58 2.20 1.94
CA TYR A 102 -8.98 2.80 3.14
C TYR A 102 -9.21 4.30 3.18
N PHE A 103 -9.30 4.87 4.37
CA PHE A 103 -9.13 6.29 4.55
C PHE A 103 -7.67 6.65 4.89
N ILE A 104 -7.26 7.86 4.51
CA ILE A 104 -5.98 8.48 4.83
C ILE A 104 -6.30 9.83 5.46
N GLU A 105 -6.06 9.97 6.75
CA GLU A 105 -6.38 11.18 7.52
C GLU A 105 -5.13 11.99 7.78
N GLY A 106 -5.12 13.24 7.30
CA GLY A 106 -4.04 14.19 7.53
C GLY A 106 -2.76 13.90 6.73
N HIS A 107 -1.65 14.35 7.26
CA HIS A 107 -0.37 14.46 6.57
C HIS A 107 0.44 13.15 6.53
N VAL A 108 -0.23 12.05 6.17
CA VAL A 108 0.38 10.73 6.03
C VAL A 108 1.38 10.73 4.87
N PRO A 109 2.63 10.28 5.07
CA PRO A 109 3.61 10.15 4.00
C PRO A 109 3.18 9.18 2.90
N ALA A 110 3.50 9.52 1.65
CA ALA A 110 3.20 8.68 0.49
C ALA A 110 3.81 7.26 0.57
N SER A 111 4.94 7.10 1.27
CA SER A 111 5.55 5.79 1.56
C SER A 111 4.65 4.91 2.40
N ASP A 112 4.00 5.47 3.43
CA ASP A 112 3.10 4.74 4.30
C ASP A 112 1.80 4.39 3.58
N ILE A 113 1.28 5.28 2.74
CA ILE A 113 0.12 4.98 1.89
C ILE A 113 0.45 3.81 0.96
N ARG A 114 1.62 3.81 0.30
CA ARG A 114 2.04 2.68 -0.54
C ARG A 114 2.13 1.37 0.24
N ARG A 115 2.70 1.44 1.45
CA ARG A 115 2.82 0.28 2.32
C ARG A 115 1.46 -0.27 2.71
N LEU A 116 0.52 0.61 3.12
CA LEU A 116 -0.86 0.24 3.41
C LEU A 116 -1.53 -0.49 2.23
N LEU A 117 -1.47 0.12 1.04
CA LEU A 117 -2.10 -0.43 -0.18
C LEU A 117 -1.44 -1.74 -0.64
N LYS A 118 -0.16 -1.96 -0.33
CA LYS A 118 0.57 -3.20 -0.63
C LYS A 118 0.26 -4.30 0.39
N GLU A 119 0.30 -3.99 1.67
CA GLU A 119 0.12 -4.96 2.77
C GLU A 119 -1.35 -5.34 2.97
N ARG A 120 -2.28 -4.45 2.62
CA ARG A 120 -3.74 -4.67 2.69
C ARG A 120 -4.21 -5.20 4.05
N PRO A 121 -3.81 -4.58 5.18
CA PRO A 121 -4.25 -5.03 6.50
C PRO A 121 -5.78 -4.92 6.64
N ASP A 122 -6.36 -5.74 7.53
CA ASP A 122 -7.79 -5.65 7.85
C ASP A 122 -8.04 -4.47 8.79
N ALA A 123 -8.14 -3.27 8.21
CA ALA A 123 -8.23 -1.99 8.89
C ALA A 123 -9.12 -1.01 8.15
N LEU A 124 -9.44 0.13 8.79
CA LEU A 124 -10.18 1.23 8.16
C LEU A 124 -9.25 2.18 7.41
N GLY A 125 -8.02 2.43 7.91
CA GLY A 125 -7.10 3.37 7.27
C GLY A 125 -5.94 3.80 8.15
N LEU A 126 -5.28 4.89 7.72
CA LEU A 126 -4.17 5.53 8.43
C LEU A 126 -4.55 6.93 8.90
N THR A 127 -3.95 7.37 10.00
CA THR A 127 -4.08 8.75 10.48
C THR A 127 -2.75 9.30 11.00
N VAL A 128 -2.52 10.58 10.71
CA VAL A 128 -1.58 11.46 11.41
C VAL A 128 -2.39 12.54 12.12
N PRO A 129 -2.63 12.41 13.43
CA PRO A 129 -3.43 13.38 14.17
C PRO A 129 -2.81 14.77 14.16
N GLY A 130 -3.63 15.78 13.98
CA GLY A 130 -3.19 17.15 13.90
C GLY A 130 -2.38 17.46 12.63
N MET A 131 -1.37 18.31 12.77
CA MET A 131 -0.52 18.80 11.67
C MET A 131 0.94 18.90 12.17
N PRO A 132 1.64 17.76 12.34
CA PRO A 132 3.00 17.78 12.88
C PRO A 132 3.97 18.54 11.96
N MET A 133 4.79 19.41 12.54
CA MET A 133 5.82 20.15 11.80
C MET A 133 6.77 19.18 11.09
N GLY A 134 7.02 19.41 9.81
CA GLY A 134 7.90 18.60 8.97
C GLY A 134 7.25 17.33 8.40
N SER A 135 5.96 17.05 8.71
CA SER A 135 5.20 16.05 7.93
C SER A 135 4.93 16.58 6.52
N PRO A 136 4.62 15.72 5.53
CA PRO A 136 4.39 16.16 4.15
C PRO A 136 3.33 17.25 4.03
N GLY A 137 3.68 18.39 3.43
CA GLY A 137 2.84 19.60 3.35
C GLY A 137 2.89 20.50 4.58
N MET A 138 3.69 20.12 5.60
CA MET A 138 3.96 20.88 6.82
C MET A 138 5.46 21.16 6.99
N GLU A 139 6.22 21.10 5.91
CA GLU A 139 7.64 21.40 5.88
C GLU A 139 7.90 22.86 6.23
N VAL A 140 8.98 23.11 6.95
CA VAL A 140 9.45 24.46 7.32
C VAL A 140 10.81 24.76 6.68
N PRO A 141 11.15 26.04 6.43
CA PRO A 141 12.41 26.42 5.77
C PRO A 141 13.67 25.92 6.50
N SER A 142 13.59 25.72 7.83
CA SER A 142 14.69 25.18 8.62
C SER A 142 14.95 23.69 8.37
N GLY A 143 14.04 22.97 7.73
CA GLY A 143 14.09 21.51 7.60
C GLY A 143 13.81 20.75 8.90
N GLU A 144 13.37 21.44 9.95
CA GLU A 144 13.02 20.80 11.23
C GLU A 144 11.83 19.85 11.07
N VAL A 145 11.99 18.64 11.59
CA VAL A 145 10.91 17.65 11.68
C VAL A 145 10.70 17.31 13.15
N ARG A 146 9.50 17.52 13.67
CA ARG A 146 9.11 17.00 14.99
C ARG A 146 8.71 15.54 14.87
N PRO A 147 9.13 14.70 15.84
CA PRO A 147 8.72 13.29 15.81
C PRO A 147 7.19 13.16 15.78
N TYR A 148 6.69 12.28 14.90
CA TYR A 148 5.26 11.97 14.84
C TYR A 148 5.06 10.50 14.45
N THR A 149 3.90 9.98 14.81
CA THR A 149 3.49 8.61 14.53
C THR A 149 2.35 8.61 13.50
N VAL A 150 2.47 7.76 12.49
CA VAL A 150 1.34 7.35 11.66
C VAL A 150 0.67 6.18 12.38
N PHE A 151 -0.63 6.25 12.57
CA PHE A 151 -1.40 5.20 13.23
C PHE A 151 -2.25 4.43 12.23
N LEU A 152 -2.37 3.11 12.44
CA LEU A 152 -3.35 2.25 11.80
C LEU A 152 -4.63 2.27 12.62
N VAL A 153 -5.76 2.50 11.97
CA VAL A 153 -7.08 2.44 12.59
C VAL A 153 -7.74 1.13 12.21
N HIS A 154 -8.00 0.29 13.21
CA HIS A 154 -8.62 -1.01 13.04
C HIS A 154 -10.14 -0.89 12.86
N LYS A 155 -10.79 -1.95 12.36
CA LYS A 155 -12.24 -1.97 12.12
C LYS A 155 -13.08 -1.86 13.39
N ASP A 156 -12.53 -2.22 14.53
CA ASP A 156 -13.15 -2.04 15.84
C ASP A 156 -12.98 -0.63 16.42
N GLY A 157 -12.31 0.28 15.68
CA GLY A 157 -12.02 1.65 16.09
C GLY A 157 -10.80 1.79 16.99
N THR A 158 -10.12 0.72 17.34
CA THR A 158 -8.84 0.79 18.07
C THR A 158 -7.72 1.30 17.15
N VAL A 159 -6.66 1.83 17.75
CA VAL A 159 -5.55 2.45 17.02
C VAL A 159 -4.24 1.85 17.49
N SER A 160 -3.33 1.56 16.55
CA SER A 160 -1.98 1.09 16.84
C SER A 160 -0.94 1.86 16.00
N PRO A 161 0.31 2.00 16.49
CA PRO A 161 1.38 2.59 15.69
C PRO A 161 1.60 1.80 14.39
N PHE A 162 1.68 2.52 13.25
CA PHE A 162 2.00 1.96 11.96
C PHE A 162 3.45 2.30 11.57
N SER A 163 3.84 3.57 11.67
CA SER A 163 5.22 4.02 11.44
C SER A 163 5.55 5.25 12.29
N GLU A 164 6.83 5.48 12.53
CA GLU A 164 7.36 6.64 13.23
C GLU A 164 8.25 7.45 12.29
N HIS A 165 8.17 8.76 12.36
CA HIS A 165 8.88 9.72 11.53
C HIS A 165 9.55 10.80 12.36
N GLY A 166 10.62 11.38 11.81
CA GLY A 166 11.44 12.40 12.47
C GLY A 166 12.63 11.84 13.23
N PRO A 167 13.47 12.72 13.81
CA PRO A 167 14.65 12.31 14.57
C PRO A 167 14.23 11.60 15.86
N ARG A 168 15.04 10.60 16.25
CA ARG A 168 14.95 9.90 17.55
C ARG A 168 15.85 10.56 18.56
#